data_5ebd29b696adaf75e3eb197a30000926
#
_entry.id   5ebd29b696adaf75e3eb197a30000926
#
_cell.length_a   1.000
_cell.length_b   1.000
_cell.length_c   1.000
_cell.angle_alpha   90.00
_cell.angle_beta   90.00
_cell.angle_gamma   90.00
#
_symmetry.space_group_name_H-M   'P 1'
#
loop_
_entity.id
_entity.type
_entity.pdbx_description
1 polymer ?
#
loop_
_entity_poly.entity_id
_entity_poly.type
_entity_poly.pdbx_seq_one_letter_code
_entity_poly.pdbx_strand_id
1 'polypeptide(L)'
;MAKKEPRQLQSTKLFFRNFLRINDGREFLIFLFFLLISFVIWYLTTMNNVYEMKYTLKPQLKELPKTMMVTEPMPKEIEVVLKDRGDKLLEYRARGRYKTLEIDHTRYPNVSGHTAIYGAELTKLLSASLASSTKIISVSLDTLQYYVAETRGVKLPLRLQGDITANRQYAIERTVLTPDSVTVYAARQISDTMTAVYTPYIKLTELTDSVRQTIDLGEKKRGIRYEPAEAELCVAVSPYVSKSLQIPITGYMFPYGQQLKTFPSKAKVTFRISLDDFREVTEEDFKIQVHYTQVRDNTLGKVSLHLVEQPSNVTDIVIEPAEVDYLIEMNARGR
;
A
#
# COMPACT_ATOMS: atom_id res chain seq x y z
N MET A 1 -32.12 37.80 52.38
CA MET A 1 -30.86 37.98 51.64
C MET A 1 -31.18 38.69 50.31
N ALA A 2 -30.96 40.01 50.25
CA ALA A 2 -31.27 40.83 49.10
C ALA A 2 -30.11 40.91 48.13
N LYS A 3 -30.34 40.51 46.88
CA LYS A 3 -29.36 40.45 45.78
C LYS A 3 -29.21 41.89 45.22
N LYS A 4 -28.07 42.52 45.49
CA LYS A 4 -27.70 43.85 44.91
C LYS A 4 -27.40 43.67 43.43
N GLU A 5 -28.22 44.24 42.55
CA GLU A 5 -27.90 44.43 41.13
C GLU A 5 -26.84 45.52 40.92
N PRO A 6 -25.92 45.37 39.93
CA PRO A 6 -24.85 46.32 39.70
C PRO A 6 -25.38 47.60 39.04
N ARG A 7 -25.20 48.75 39.72
CA ARG A 7 -25.59 50.13 39.32
C ARG A 7 -24.98 50.65 38.01
N GLN A 8 -24.10 49.86 37.30
CA GLN A 8 -23.46 50.37 36.08
C GLN A 8 -24.30 50.25 34.79
N LEU A 9 -25.28 49.35 34.72
CA LEU A 9 -26.13 49.17 33.52
C LEU A 9 -27.24 50.21 33.38
N GLN A 10 -27.56 50.95 34.43
CA GLN A 10 -28.59 52.00 34.36
C GLN A 10 -28.07 53.37 33.84
N SER A 11 -26.75 53.63 34.01
CA SER A 11 -26.20 54.93 33.55
C SER A 11 -26.03 54.95 32.02
N THR A 12 -25.70 53.86 31.40
CA THR A 12 -25.57 53.76 29.93
C THR A 12 -26.90 53.82 29.22
N LYS A 13 -27.96 53.21 29.77
CA LYS A 13 -29.32 53.33 29.21
C LYS A 13 -29.90 54.74 29.31
N LEU A 14 -29.58 55.47 30.39
CA LEU A 14 -30.01 56.88 30.56
C LEU A 14 -29.23 57.81 29.62
N PHE A 15 -27.93 57.55 29.37
CA PHE A 15 -27.13 58.33 28.42
C PHE A 15 -27.62 58.16 26.98
N PHE A 16 -27.91 56.91 26.54
CA PHE A 16 -28.50 56.67 25.23
C PHE A 16 -29.92 57.20 25.09
N ARG A 17 -30.77 57.20 26.16
CA ARG A 17 -32.11 57.66 26.10
C ARG A 17 -32.18 59.20 26.10
N ASN A 18 -31.26 59.94 26.76
CA ASN A 18 -31.11 61.35 26.67
C ASN A 18 -30.49 61.82 25.34
N PHE A 19 -29.59 61.05 24.76
CA PHE A 19 -29.01 61.32 23.45
C PHE A 19 -30.02 61.16 22.29
N LEU A 20 -30.98 60.25 22.41
CA LEU A 20 -32.06 60.03 21.45
C LEU A 20 -33.28 61.07 21.67
N ARG A 21 -33.23 61.88 22.71
CA ARG A 21 -34.27 62.84 23.00
C ARG A 21 -33.93 64.30 22.54
N ILE A 22 -33.09 64.37 21.50
CA ILE A 22 -32.83 65.66 20.81
C ILE A 22 -34.04 65.94 19.94
N ASN A 23 -34.83 66.89 20.40
CA ASN A 23 -36.13 67.30 19.82
C ASN A 23 -36.00 68.08 18.51
N ASP A 24 -34.79 68.30 17.98
CA ASP A 24 -34.57 68.95 16.70
C ASP A 24 -33.94 67.90 15.73
N GLY A 25 -34.77 67.27 14.94
CA GLY A 25 -34.33 66.31 13.86
C GLY A 25 -33.30 66.93 12.92
N ARG A 26 -33.16 68.21 12.88
CA ARG A 26 -32.16 68.97 12.12
C ARG A 26 -30.74 68.79 12.71
N GLU A 27 -30.56 68.93 14.00
CA GLU A 27 -29.27 68.79 14.68
C GLU A 27 -28.79 67.38 14.62
N PHE A 28 -29.70 66.41 14.78
CA PHE A 28 -29.35 64.96 14.59
C PHE A 28 -28.92 64.65 13.14
N LEU A 29 -29.57 65.20 12.13
CA LEU A 29 -29.20 65.06 10.73
C LEU A 29 -27.82 65.66 10.43
N ILE A 30 -27.53 66.85 10.99
CA ILE A 30 -26.22 67.50 10.86
C ILE A 30 -25.15 66.67 11.52
N PHE A 31 -25.37 66.12 12.72
CA PHE A 31 -24.44 65.20 13.38
C PHE A 31 -24.19 63.93 12.53
N LEU A 32 -25.27 63.32 12.06
CA LEU A 32 -25.17 62.11 11.21
C LEU A 32 -24.41 62.40 9.91
N PHE A 33 -24.61 63.59 9.32
CA PHE A 33 -23.89 63.99 8.09
C PHE A 33 -22.40 64.13 8.35
N PHE A 34 -21.98 64.80 9.42
CA PHE A 34 -20.55 64.90 9.76
C PHE A 34 -19.95 63.58 10.17
N LEU A 35 -20.71 62.73 10.89
CA LEU A 35 -20.30 61.36 11.21
C LEU A 35 -20.06 60.55 9.95
N LEU A 36 -20.94 60.63 8.96
CA LEU A 36 -20.83 59.94 7.69
C LEU A 36 -19.61 60.45 6.89
N ILE A 37 -19.41 61.76 6.81
CA ILE A 37 -18.22 62.34 6.16
C ILE A 37 -16.94 61.87 6.85
N SER A 38 -16.90 61.92 8.16
CA SER A 38 -15.75 61.43 8.95
C SER A 38 -15.48 59.93 8.68
N PHE A 39 -16.54 59.13 8.66
CA PHE A 39 -16.44 57.71 8.33
C PHE A 39 -15.93 57.48 6.90
N VAL A 40 -16.43 58.26 5.92
CA VAL A 40 -15.95 58.14 4.52
C VAL A 40 -14.47 58.49 4.41
N ILE A 41 -14.05 59.62 5.03
CA ILE A 41 -12.63 59.99 5.01
C ILE A 41 -11.77 58.94 5.69
N TRP A 42 -12.18 58.45 6.86
CA TRP A 42 -11.49 57.38 7.56
C TRP A 42 -11.41 56.11 6.71
N TYR A 43 -12.52 55.70 6.10
CA TYR A 43 -12.58 54.53 5.21
C TYR A 43 -11.62 54.67 4.01
N LEU A 44 -11.66 55.81 3.31
CA LEU A 44 -10.78 56.06 2.16
C LEU A 44 -9.30 56.05 2.57
N THR A 45 -8.97 56.68 3.71
CA THR A 45 -7.61 56.70 4.21
C THR A 45 -7.13 55.30 4.61
N THR A 46 -7.96 54.53 5.31
CA THR A 46 -7.65 53.20 5.76
C THR A 46 -7.51 52.22 4.57
N MET A 47 -8.43 52.31 3.59
CA MET A 47 -8.38 51.45 2.41
C MET A 47 -7.20 51.73 1.46
N ASN A 48 -6.62 52.94 1.53
CA ASN A 48 -5.46 53.29 0.73
C ASN A 48 -4.12 52.81 1.35
N ASN A 49 -4.11 52.39 2.59
CA ASN A 49 -2.92 51.84 3.24
C ASN A 49 -2.65 50.43 2.72
N VAL A 50 -1.39 50.03 2.80
CA VAL A 50 -0.89 48.69 2.35
C VAL A 50 -0.98 47.72 3.51
N TYR A 51 -1.61 46.57 3.27
CA TYR A 51 -1.76 45.50 4.24
C TYR A 51 -1.24 44.20 3.72
N GLU A 52 -1.05 43.26 4.62
CA GLU A 52 -0.70 41.89 4.30
C GLU A 52 -1.86 40.95 4.66
N MET A 53 -2.18 40.01 3.77
CA MET A 53 -3.29 39.07 3.94
C MET A 53 -2.88 37.68 3.45
N LYS A 54 -3.25 36.65 4.22
CA LYS A 54 -3.17 35.26 3.76
C LYS A 54 -4.32 34.96 2.81
N TYR A 55 -4.01 34.38 1.66
CA TYR A 55 -4.97 34.01 0.64
C TYR A 55 -4.68 32.60 0.13
N THR A 56 -5.74 31.84 -0.12
CA THR A 56 -5.64 30.43 -0.54
C THR A 56 -5.90 30.31 -2.03
N LEU A 57 -5.02 29.60 -2.73
CA LEU A 57 -5.17 29.24 -4.13
C LEU A 57 -5.39 27.74 -4.23
N LYS A 58 -6.34 27.30 -5.09
CA LYS A 58 -6.59 25.90 -5.38
C LYS A 58 -6.04 25.58 -6.76
N PRO A 59 -4.93 24.83 -6.87
CA PRO A 59 -4.39 24.45 -8.15
C PRO A 59 -5.30 23.45 -8.86
N GLN A 60 -5.52 23.66 -10.14
CA GLN A 60 -6.31 22.78 -10.99
C GLN A 60 -5.64 22.67 -12.36
N LEU A 61 -5.50 21.46 -12.87
CA LEU A 61 -5.00 21.24 -14.22
C LEU A 61 -6.07 21.63 -15.24
N LYS A 62 -5.66 22.46 -16.20
CA LYS A 62 -6.46 22.80 -17.36
C LYS A 62 -6.26 21.73 -18.44
N GLU A 63 -7.37 21.19 -18.96
CA GLU A 63 -7.42 20.35 -20.14
C GLU A 63 -6.34 19.26 -20.22
N LEU A 64 -6.36 18.32 -19.26
CA LEU A 64 -5.54 17.12 -19.39
C LEU A 64 -6.03 16.30 -20.60
N PRO A 65 -5.14 15.84 -21.52
CA PRO A 65 -5.54 14.97 -22.62
C PRO A 65 -6.32 13.75 -22.11
N LYS A 66 -7.35 13.33 -22.86
CA LYS A 66 -8.19 12.15 -22.50
C LYS A 66 -7.37 10.85 -22.35
N THR A 67 -6.18 10.83 -22.95
CA THR A 67 -5.22 9.71 -22.85
C THR A 67 -4.38 9.72 -21.60
N MET A 68 -4.49 10.76 -20.77
CA MET A 68 -3.73 10.92 -19.53
C MET A 68 -4.66 11.05 -18.31
N MET A 69 -4.19 10.59 -17.17
CA MET A 69 -4.84 10.73 -15.88
C MET A 69 -3.84 11.18 -14.83
N VAL A 70 -4.33 11.86 -13.80
CA VAL A 70 -3.51 12.22 -12.62
C VAL A 70 -3.42 11.01 -11.72
N THR A 71 -2.20 10.56 -11.45
CA THR A 71 -1.93 9.45 -10.54
C THR A 71 -1.65 9.92 -9.11
N GLU A 72 -0.94 11.03 -8.98
CA GLU A 72 -0.74 11.71 -7.70
C GLU A 72 -1.15 13.17 -7.87
N PRO A 73 -2.21 13.61 -7.15
CA PRO A 73 -2.74 14.96 -7.30
C PRO A 73 -1.80 16.00 -6.70
N MET A 74 -1.91 17.21 -7.20
CA MET A 74 -1.31 18.39 -6.59
C MET A 74 -1.83 18.61 -5.16
N PRO A 75 -1.10 19.37 -4.33
CA PRO A 75 -1.61 19.87 -3.05
C PRO A 75 -2.98 20.54 -3.26
N LYS A 76 -3.92 20.24 -2.38
CA LYS A 76 -5.30 20.77 -2.50
C LYS A 76 -5.36 22.28 -2.40
N GLU A 77 -4.43 22.88 -1.65
CA GLU A 77 -4.41 24.31 -1.35
C GLU A 77 -2.96 24.80 -1.27
N ILE A 78 -2.76 26.02 -1.77
CA ILE A 78 -1.50 26.76 -1.68
C ILE A 78 -1.80 28.05 -0.95
N GLU A 79 -1.21 28.24 0.23
CA GLU A 79 -1.31 29.49 0.95
C GLU A 79 -0.25 30.47 0.45
N VAL A 80 -0.68 31.70 0.18
CA VAL A 80 0.18 32.81 -0.22
C VAL A 80 -0.07 33.99 0.68
N VAL A 81 0.98 34.73 1.04
CA VAL A 81 0.86 36.01 1.72
C VAL A 81 0.91 37.10 0.67
N LEU A 82 -0.18 37.82 0.52
CA LEU A 82 -0.36 38.91 -0.44
C LEU A 82 -0.16 40.25 0.27
N LYS A 83 0.45 41.18 -0.43
CA LYS A 83 0.62 42.56 0.00
C LYS A 83 0.07 43.49 -1.05
N ASP A 84 -0.97 44.26 -0.67
CA ASP A 84 -1.61 45.22 -1.56
C ASP A 84 -2.36 46.25 -0.70
N ARG A 85 -3.00 47.21 -1.37
CA ARG A 85 -3.89 48.16 -0.72
C ARG A 85 -5.15 47.51 -0.15
N GLY A 86 -5.71 48.08 0.90
CA GLY A 86 -6.86 47.52 1.59
C GLY A 86 -8.08 47.33 0.68
N ASP A 87 -8.31 48.21 -0.30
CA ASP A 87 -9.39 48.10 -1.27
C ASP A 87 -9.26 46.84 -2.12
N LYS A 88 -8.03 46.52 -2.58
CA LYS A 88 -7.74 45.33 -3.38
C LYS A 88 -7.84 44.05 -2.55
N LEU A 89 -7.31 44.05 -1.37
CA LEU A 89 -7.41 42.89 -0.47
C LEU A 89 -8.85 42.60 -0.07
N LEU A 90 -9.70 43.64 0.12
CA LEU A 90 -11.11 43.47 0.36
C LEU A 90 -11.83 42.83 -0.84
N GLU A 91 -11.44 43.19 -2.08
CA GLU A 91 -11.95 42.57 -3.30
C GLU A 91 -11.64 41.07 -3.36
N TYR A 92 -10.42 40.64 -3.01
CA TYR A 92 -10.08 39.22 -2.90
C TYR A 92 -10.97 38.50 -1.88
N ARG A 93 -11.18 39.12 -0.71
CA ARG A 93 -12.03 38.55 0.32
C ARG A 93 -13.51 38.48 -0.08
N ALA A 94 -13.99 39.44 -0.82
CA ALA A 94 -15.38 39.51 -1.31
C ALA A 94 -15.63 38.45 -2.42
N ARG A 95 -14.63 38.16 -3.27
CA ARG A 95 -14.73 37.13 -4.33
C ARG A 95 -14.69 35.71 -3.78
N GLY A 96 -14.41 35.52 -2.50
CA GLY A 96 -14.35 34.20 -1.84
C GLY A 96 -13.01 33.92 -1.17
N ARG A 97 -13.01 32.92 -0.30
CA ARG A 97 -11.81 32.54 0.47
C ARG A 97 -10.67 31.96 -0.39
N TYR A 98 -10.97 31.55 -1.60
CA TYR A 98 -10.01 30.93 -2.50
C TYR A 98 -10.28 31.30 -3.97
N LYS A 99 -9.24 31.22 -4.77
CA LYS A 99 -9.27 31.34 -6.22
C LYS A 99 -8.68 30.08 -6.86
N THR A 100 -9.26 29.64 -7.96
CA THR A 100 -8.67 28.53 -8.73
C THR A 100 -7.45 29.02 -9.49
N LEU A 101 -6.34 28.30 -9.37
CA LEU A 101 -5.11 28.48 -10.13
C LEU A 101 -5.10 27.47 -11.25
N GLU A 102 -5.39 27.92 -12.47
CA GLU A 102 -5.34 27.04 -13.65
C GLU A 102 -3.89 26.83 -14.10
N ILE A 103 -3.52 25.56 -14.26
CA ILE A 103 -2.19 25.15 -14.68
C ILE A 103 -2.33 24.41 -16.01
N ASP A 104 -1.70 24.94 -17.04
CA ASP A 104 -1.64 24.32 -18.34
C ASP A 104 -0.50 23.27 -18.36
N HIS A 105 -0.88 21.99 -18.36
CA HIS A 105 0.06 20.87 -18.34
C HIS A 105 1.06 20.91 -19.50
N THR A 106 0.66 21.45 -20.66
CA THR A 106 1.50 21.44 -21.87
C THR A 106 2.67 22.42 -21.82
N ARG A 107 2.63 23.39 -20.90
CA ARG A 107 3.67 24.42 -20.75
C ARG A 107 4.88 23.97 -19.95
N TYR A 108 4.74 22.89 -19.21
CA TYR A 108 5.79 22.42 -18.29
C TYR A 108 6.37 21.10 -18.76
N PRO A 109 7.71 20.93 -18.65
CA PRO A 109 8.33 19.67 -19.03
C PRO A 109 7.83 18.52 -18.15
N ASN A 110 7.44 17.44 -18.82
CA ASN A 110 7.03 16.21 -18.20
C ASN A 110 8.14 15.17 -18.39
N VAL A 111 8.77 14.75 -17.32
CA VAL A 111 9.82 13.73 -17.35
C VAL A 111 9.28 12.47 -16.66
N SER A 112 9.09 11.41 -17.41
CA SER A 112 8.60 10.13 -16.89
C SER A 112 7.31 10.24 -16.07
N GLY A 113 6.37 11.09 -16.53
CA GLY A 113 5.10 11.33 -15.84
C GLY A 113 5.15 12.35 -14.70
N HIS A 114 6.33 12.82 -14.32
CA HIS A 114 6.51 13.82 -13.27
C HIS A 114 6.65 15.22 -13.86
N THR A 115 5.86 16.16 -13.35
CA THR A 115 5.96 17.59 -13.66
C THR A 115 6.17 18.35 -12.35
N ALA A 116 7.19 19.21 -12.33
CA ALA A 116 7.51 20.06 -11.18
C ALA A 116 7.69 21.51 -11.63
N ILE A 117 7.01 22.44 -10.94
CA ILE A 117 7.08 23.89 -11.14
C ILE A 117 7.80 24.48 -9.94
N TYR A 118 8.97 25.04 -10.17
CA TYR A 118 9.87 25.52 -9.12
C TYR A 118 9.76 27.03 -8.85
N GLY A 119 10.06 27.45 -7.65
CA GLY A 119 10.37 28.78 -7.12
C GLY A 119 9.93 29.98 -7.98
N ALA A 120 10.83 30.49 -8.83
CA ALA A 120 10.56 31.67 -9.63
C ALA A 120 9.43 31.49 -10.66
N GLU A 121 9.34 30.31 -11.25
CA GLU A 121 8.30 29.97 -12.23
C GLU A 121 6.94 29.81 -11.57
N LEU A 122 6.91 29.18 -10.37
CA LEU A 122 5.73 29.12 -9.52
C LEU A 122 5.27 30.53 -9.14
N THR A 123 6.17 31.38 -8.69
CA THR A 123 5.86 32.76 -8.34
C THR A 123 5.30 33.55 -9.51
N LYS A 124 5.85 33.37 -10.71
CA LYS A 124 5.34 33.96 -11.96
C LYS A 124 3.93 33.50 -12.29
N LEU A 125 3.67 32.19 -12.17
CA LEU A 125 2.35 31.59 -12.38
C LEU A 125 1.32 32.15 -11.40
N LEU A 126 1.69 32.21 -10.12
CA LEU A 126 0.85 32.77 -9.06
C LEU A 126 0.56 34.27 -9.31
N SER A 127 1.57 35.06 -9.65
CA SER A 127 1.43 36.48 -9.94
C SER A 127 0.53 36.76 -11.14
N ALA A 128 0.62 35.91 -12.18
CA ALA A 128 -0.26 36.01 -13.36
C ALA A 128 -1.75 35.77 -13.03
N SER A 129 -2.03 35.05 -11.95
CA SER A 129 -3.39 34.81 -11.47
C SER A 129 -3.95 35.92 -10.59
N LEU A 130 -3.12 36.87 -10.14
CA LEU A 130 -3.46 37.96 -9.25
C LEU A 130 -3.56 39.31 -10.00
N ALA A 131 -3.98 40.38 -9.31
CA ALA A 131 -3.93 41.71 -9.89
C ALA A 131 -2.49 42.20 -10.01
N SER A 132 -2.20 43.01 -11.03
CA SER A 132 -0.85 43.52 -11.30
C SER A 132 -0.24 44.37 -10.18
N SER A 133 -1.06 44.95 -9.31
CA SER A 133 -0.64 45.72 -8.14
C SER A 133 -0.23 44.82 -6.96
N THR A 134 -0.73 43.58 -6.92
CA THR A 134 -0.56 42.67 -5.78
C THR A 134 0.82 42.04 -5.76
N LYS A 135 1.55 42.17 -4.67
CA LYS A 135 2.83 41.56 -4.46
C LYS A 135 2.70 40.30 -3.60
N ILE A 136 3.38 39.22 -3.99
CA ILE A 136 3.51 38.01 -3.20
C ILE A 136 4.72 38.18 -2.28
N ILE A 137 4.49 38.03 -0.97
CA ILE A 137 5.55 38.11 0.06
C ILE A 137 6.14 36.75 0.34
N SER A 138 5.27 35.73 0.48
CA SER A 138 5.70 34.36 0.71
C SER A 138 4.68 33.37 0.13
N VAL A 139 5.16 32.19 -0.19
CA VAL A 139 4.37 31.04 -0.68
C VAL A 139 4.64 29.88 0.27
N SER A 140 3.61 29.13 0.62
CA SER A 140 3.75 27.97 1.53
C SER A 140 4.49 26.78 0.94
N LEU A 141 4.72 26.79 -0.36
CA LEU A 141 5.38 25.70 -1.11
C LEU A 141 6.49 26.28 -1.99
N ASP A 142 7.67 25.64 -1.95
CA ASP A 142 8.78 25.99 -2.85
C ASP A 142 8.63 25.34 -4.23
N THR A 143 7.90 24.23 -4.29
CA THR A 143 7.71 23.46 -5.52
C THR A 143 6.29 22.91 -5.60
N LEU A 144 5.65 23.13 -6.73
CA LEU A 144 4.38 22.51 -7.07
C LEU A 144 4.63 21.34 -8.00
N GLN A 145 4.30 20.14 -7.54
CA GLN A 145 4.54 18.90 -8.30
C GLN A 145 3.27 18.04 -8.40
N TYR A 146 3.18 17.31 -9.48
CA TYR A 146 2.11 16.34 -9.73
C TYR A 146 2.59 15.24 -10.67
N TYR A 147 1.89 14.12 -10.68
CA TYR A 147 2.20 12.99 -11.53
C TYR A 147 1.02 12.67 -12.44
N VAL A 148 1.34 12.34 -13.69
CA VAL A 148 0.39 11.91 -14.71
C VAL A 148 0.84 10.60 -15.32
N ALA A 149 -0.13 9.76 -15.69
CA ALA A 149 0.08 8.49 -16.36
C ALA A 149 -0.82 8.39 -17.59
N GLU A 150 -0.52 7.44 -18.47
CA GLU A 150 -1.45 7.09 -19.56
C GLU A 150 -2.70 6.42 -18.99
N THR A 151 -3.86 6.71 -19.57
CA THR A 151 -5.14 6.10 -19.16
C THR A 151 -5.18 4.60 -19.50
N ARG A 152 -4.36 4.16 -20.47
CA ARG A 152 -4.23 2.75 -20.81
C ARG A 152 -3.33 2.05 -19.79
N GLY A 153 -3.95 1.39 -18.82
CA GLY A 153 -3.22 0.58 -17.85
C GLY A 153 -2.64 -0.69 -18.45
N VAL A 154 -1.55 -1.17 -17.87
CA VAL A 154 -0.91 -2.45 -18.22
C VAL A 154 -1.20 -3.44 -17.10
N LYS A 155 -1.75 -4.61 -17.44
CA LYS A 155 -2.01 -5.68 -16.47
C LYS A 155 -0.73 -6.46 -16.22
N LEU A 156 -0.26 -6.48 -14.98
CA LEU A 156 0.97 -7.15 -14.56
C LEU A 156 0.69 -8.14 -13.43
N PRO A 157 1.44 -9.26 -13.36
CA PRO A 157 1.31 -10.21 -12.27
C PRO A 157 1.79 -9.58 -10.95
N LEU A 158 1.08 -9.89 -9.87
CA LEU A 158 1.44 -9.50 -8.52
C LEU A 158 2.32 -10.59 -7.88
N ARG A 159 3.45 -10.20 -7.33
CA ARG A 159 4.40 -11.10 -6.66
C ARG A 159 4.64 -10.68 -5.23
N LEU A 160 4.63 -11.66 -4.36
CA LEU A 160 4.95 -11.47 -2.94
C LEU A 160 6.45 -11.23 -2.78
N GLN A 161 6.79 -10.25 -1.95
CA GLN A 161 8.15 -9.98 -1.52
C GLN A 161 8.22 -10.03 0.01
N GLY A 162 9.05 -10.91 0.56
CA GLY A 162 9.21 -11.03 2.00
C GLY A 162 9.62 -12.42 2.46
N ASP A 163 9.76 -12.55 3.77
CA ASP A 163 10.08 -13.80 4.45
C ASP A 163 8.84 -14.30 5.19
N ILE A 164 8.36 -15.47 4.81
CA ILE A 164 7.26 -16.16 5.50
C ILE A 164 7.79 -17.50 6.01
N THR A 165 7.76 -17.68 7.32
CA THR A 165 8.21 -18.91 7.98
C THR A 165 7.22 -19.36 9.03
N ALA A 166 6.94 -20.67 9.07
CA ALA A 166 6.15 -21.25 10.15
C ALA A 166 7.05 -21.69 11.31
N ASN A 167 6.45 -21.85 12.48
CA ASN A 167 7.09 -22.46 13.63
C ASN A 167 7.43 -23.93 13.33
N ARG A 168 8.43 -24.51 14.02
CA ARG A 168 8.95 -25.88 13.78
C ARG A 168 7.88 -26.98 13.80
N GLN A 169 6.75 -26.75 14.48
CA GLN A 169 5.68 -27.74 14.58
C GLN A 169 4.57 -27.52 13.53
N TYR A 170 4.74 -26.57 12.63
CA TYR A 170 3.74 -26.16 11.66
C TYR A 170 4.31 -26.13 10.24
N ALA A 171 3.45 -26.39 9.26
CA ALA A 171 3.75 -26.28 7.84
C ALA A 171 2.99 -25.09 7.22
N ILE A 172 3.61 -24.44 6.24
CA ILE A 172 2.90 -23.54 5.34
C ILE A 172 2.32 -24.37 4.22
N GLU A 173 0.98 -24.52 4.19
CA GLU A 173 0.25 -25.28 3.17
C GLU A 173 0.26 -24.54 1.83
N ARG A 174 -0.12 -23.27 1.90
CA ARG A 174 -0.19 -22.41 0.72
C ARG A 174 -0.07 -20.95 1.08
N THR A 175 0.47 -20.20 0.16
CA THR A 175 0.51 -18.74 0.19
C THR A 175 -0.19 -18.22 -1.05
N VAL A 176 -1.27 -17.47 -0.86
CA VAL A 176 -2.11 -16.94 -1.94
C VAL A 176 -2.19 -15.43 -1.84
N LEU A 177 -1.98 -14.76 -2.98
CA LEU A 177 -2.26 -13.34 -3.15
C LEU A 177 -3.51 -13.17 -4.01
N THR A 178 -4.44 -12.36 -3.55
CA THR A 178 -5.67 -12.04 -4.30
C THR A 178 -5.80 -10.53 -4.44
N PRO A 179 -5.87 -9.99 -5.67
CA PRO A 179 -5.77 -10.68 -6.95
C PRO A 179 -4.34 -11.15 -7.29
N ASP A 180 -4.21 -12.05 -8.24
CA ASP A 180 -2.92 -12.53 -8.78
C ASP A 180 -2.22 -11.54 -9.71
N SER A 181 -2.98 -10.54 -10.18
CA SER A 181 -2.53 -9.52 -11.13
C SER A 181 -3.25 -8.21 -10.89
N VAL A 182 -2.57 -7.11 -11.16
CA VAL A 182 -3.09 -5.74 -10.99
C VAL A 182 -2.85 -4.92 -12.25
N THR A 183 -3.73 -3.96 -12.51
CA THR A 183 -3.55 -2.98 -13.59
C THR A 183 -2.72 -1.82 -13.08
N VAL A 184 -1.65 -1.53 -13.78
CA VAL A 184 -0.69 -0.46 -13.45
C VAL A 184 -0.92 0.72 -14.38
N TYR A 185 -1.14 1.88 -13.82
CA TYR A 185 -1.19 3.16 -14.52
C TYR A 185 0.06 3.96 -14.17
N ALA A 186 0.93 4.12 -15.12
CA ALA A 186 2.19 4.85 -14.97
C ALA A 186 2.56 5.55 -16.30
N ALA A 187 3.57 6.39 -16.26
CA ALA A 187 4.15 6.92 -17.49
C ALA A 187 4.72 5.76 -18.33
N ARG A 188 4.61 5.86 -19.65
CA ARG A 188 4.97 4.78 -20.58
C ARG A 188 6.38 4.24 -20.37
N GLN A 189 7.34 5.14 -20.14
CA GLN A 189 8.74 4.75 -19.88
C GLN A 189 8.90 3.88 -18.63
N ILE A 190 7.99 4.02 -17.66
CA ILE A 190 7.98 3.21 -16.43
C ILE A 190 7.24 1.90 -16.67
N SER A 191 6.05 1.95 -17.26
CA SER A 191 5.22 0.76 -17.50
C SER A 191 5.89 -0.24 -18.45
N ASP A 192 6.60 0.24 -19.49
CA ASP A 192 7.30 -0.62 -20.46
C ASP A 192 8.48 -1.40 -19.87
N THR A 193 9.02 -0.95 -18.72
CA THR A 193 10.13 -1.61 -18.02
C THR A 193 9.65 -2.59 -16.93
N MET A 194 8.37 -2.51 -16.54
CA MET A 194 7.83 -3.33 -15.46
C MET A 194 7.38 -4.70 -16.00
N THR A 195 7.89 -5.77 -15.42
CA THR A 195 7.48 -7.16 -15.72
C THR A 195 6.53 -7.75 -14.69
N ALA A 196 6.54 -7.23 -13.46
CA ALA A 196 5.70 -7.64 -12.36
C ALA A 196 5.55 -6.49 -11.35
N VAL A 197 4.50 -6.57 -10.53
CA VAL A 197 4.32 -5.72 -9.35
C VAL A 197 4.70 -6.53 -8.12
N TYR A 198 5.52 -5.94 -7.26
CA TYR A 198 5.92 -6.57 -6.00
C TYR A 198 5.22 -5.90 -4.83
N THR A 199 4.76 -6.72 -3.88
CA THR A 199 4.22 -6.20 -2.61
C THR A 199 5.29 -5.42 -1.84
N PRO A 200 4.92 -4.57 -0.87
CA PRO A 200 5.83 -4.17 0.17
C PRO A 200 6.46 -5.38 0.83
N TYR A 201 7.68 -5.22 1.38
CA TYR A 201 8.35 -6.34 2.04
C TYR A 201 7.59 -6.78 3.30
N ILE A 202 7.17 -8.05 3.33
CA ILE A 202 6.37 -8.63 4.40
C ILE A 202 7.25 -9.60 5.18
N LYS A 203 7.26 -9.45 6.49
CA LYS A 203 7.96 -10.36 7.39
C LYS A 203 6.95 -11.04 8.33
N LEU A 204 6.69 -12.31 8.09
CA LEU A 204 5.84 -13.15 8.92
C LEU A 204 6.65 -14.36 9.37
N THR A 205 7.09 -14.36 10.62
CA THR A 205 7.97 -15.41 11.15
C THR A 205 7.30 -16.17 12.28
N GLU A 206 7.66 -17.45 12.43
CA GLU A 206 7.17 -18.34 13.49
C GLU A 206 5.63 -18.47 13.54
N LEU A 207 5.00 -18.56 12.38
CA LEU A 207 3.55 -18.69 12.29
C LEU A 207 3.08 -20.01 12.92
N THR A 208 2.05 -19.91 13.77
CA THR A 208 1.34 -21.03 14.41
C THR A 208 -0.10 -21.14 13.91
N ASP A 209 -0.60 -20.09 13.29
CA ASP A 209 -1.97 -19.98 12.78
C ASP A 209 -1.98 -19.41 11.38
N SER A 210 -3.04 -19.68 10.63
CA SER A 210 -3.26 -19.08 9.33
C SER A 210 -3.48 -17.58 9.44
N VAL A 211 -2.81 -16.81 8.58
CA VAL A 211 -2.85 -15.34 8.58
C VAL A 211 -3.53 -14.84 7.32
N ARG A 212 -4.40 -13.86 7.49
CA ARG A 212 -5.02 -13.11 6.42
C ARG A 212 -4.74 -11.63 6.64
N GLN A 213 -4.11 -10.98 5.66
CA GLN A 213 -3.69 -9.58 5.76
C GLN A 213 -3.94 -8.84 4.46
N THR A 214 -4.53 -7.64 4.57
CA THR A 214 -4.63 -6.70 3.46
C THR A 214 -3.33 -5.92 3.31
N ILE A 215 -2.85 -5.80 2.09
CA ILE A 215 -1.59 -5.15 1.72
C ILE A 215 -1.92 -3.99 0.79
N ASP A 216 -1.50 -2.78 1.16
CA ASP A 216 -1.54 -1.62 0.28
C ASP A 216 -0.36 -1.67 -0.71
N LEU A 217 -0.66 -1.63 -2.00
CA LEU A 217 0.33 -1.65 -3.07
C LEU A 217 0.85 -0.25 -3.42
N GLY A 218 0.10 0.80 -2.99
CA GLY A 218 0.33 2.20 -3.39
C GLY A 218 1.37 2.96 -2.58
N GLU A 219 1.76 2.48 -1.40
CA GLU A 219 2.46 3.27 -0.37
C GLU A 219 3.85 3.82 -0.76
N LYS A 220 4.52 3.33 -1.79
CA LYS A 220 5.96 3.65 -1.99
C LYS A 220 6.38 4.16 -3.37
N LYS A 221 5.51 4.19 -4.37
CA LYS A 221 5.94 4.58 -5.73
C LYS A 221 5.14 5.76 -6.23
N ARG A 222 5.71 6.96 -6.09
CA ARG A 222 5.12 8.19 -6.61
C ARG A 222 4.89 8.08 -8.13
N GLY A 223 3.76 8.57 -8.59
CA GLY A 223 3.42 8.59 -10.01
C GLY A 223 2.91 7.27 -10.58
N ILE A 224 2.77 6.23 -9.79
CA ILE A 224 2.19 4.94 -10.17
C ILE A 224 0.89 4.72 -9.40
N ARG A 225 -0.17 4.35 -10.13
CA ARG A 225 -1.43 3.94 -9.55
C ARG A 225 -1.70 2.48 -9.87
N TYR A 226 -2.08 1.72 -8.86
CA TYR A 226 -2.49 0.32 -9.00
C TYR A 226 -4.01 0.18 -8.90
N GLU A 227 -4.58 -0.74 -9.66
CA GLU A 227 -5.99 -1.06 -9.60
C GLU A 227 -6.19 -2.59 -9.65
N PRO A 228 -6.69 -3.21 -8.56
CA PRO A 228 -6.97 -2.60 -7.27
C PRO A 228 -5.72 -2.09 -6.54
N ALA A 229 -5.89 -1.12 -5.65
CA ALA A 229 -4.81 -0.54 -4.85
C ALA A 229 -4.36 -1.45 -3.70
N GLU A 230 -5.21 -2.41 -3.32
CA GLU A 230 -5.00 -3.34 -2.23
C GLU A 230 -5.01 -4.78 -2.72
N ALA A 231 -4.25 -5.64 -2.06
CA ALA A 231 -4.25 -7.07 -2.27
C ALA A 231 -4.39 -7.80 -0.93
N GLU A 232 -5.04 -8.94 -0.92
CA GLU A 232 -5.16 -9.80 0.24
C GLU A 232 -4.11 -10.92 0.17
N LEU A 233 -3.28 -11.02 1.20
CA LEU A 233 -2.38 -12.14 1.44
C LEU A 233 -3.06 -13.13 2.38
N CYS A 234 -3.19 -14.37 1.93
CA CYS A 234 -3.64 -15.48 2.75
C CYS A 234 -2.51 -16.52 2.86
N VAL A 235 -2.05 -16.75 4.07
CA VAL A 235 -1.07 -17.78 4.40
C VAL A 235 -1.78 -18.84 5.21
N ALA A 236 -2.00 -20.02 4.63
CA ALA A 236 -2.57 -21.15 5.33
C ALA A 236 -1.47 -21.93 6.04
N VAL A 237 -1.66 -22.14 7.33
CA VAL A 237 -0.69 -22.84 8.21
C VAL A 237 -1.41 -23.96 8.93
N SER A 238 -0.83 -25.17 8.90
CA SER A 238 -1.36 -26.31 9.64
C SER A 238 -0.29 -27.01 10.47
N PRO A 239 -0.68 -27.68 11.57
CA PRO A 239 0.28 -28.41 12.40
C PRO A 239 0.81 -29.65 11.65
N TYR A 240 2.08 -29.99 11.86
CA TYR A 240 2.63 -31.26 11.46
C TYR A 240 2.10 -32.37 12.34
N VAL A 241 1.76 -33.48 11.70
CA VAL A 241 1.41 -34.75 12.36
C VAL A 241 2.38 -35.84 11.92
N SER A 242 2.63 -36.83 12.79
CA SER A 242 3.43 -38.01 12.45
C SER A 242 2.53 -39.09 11.83
N LYS A 243 2.93 -39.63 10.70
CA LYS A 243 2.28 -40.77 10.03
C LYS A 243 3.29 -41.90 9.88
N SER A 244 2.84 -43.15 10.04
CA SER A 244 3.64 -44.33 9.81
C SER A 244 2.95 -45.24 8.79
N LEU A 245 3.70 -45.70 7.82
CA LEU A 245 3.24 -46.64 6.76
C LEU A 245 4.13 -47.85 6.70
N GLN A 246 3.61 -48.99 6.24
CA GLN A 246 4.32 -50.24 6.07
C GLN A 246 4.69 -50.44 4.60
N ILE A 247 5.87 -50.03 4.20
CA ILE A 247 6.32 -50.03 2.82
C ILE A 247 6.99 -51.35 2.46
N PRO A 248 6.59 -52.06 1.38
CA PRO A 248 7.20 -53.29 0.93
C PRO A 248 8.63 -53.03 0.43
N ILE A 249 9.54 -53.93 0.78
CA ILE A 249 10.94 -53.91 0.31
C ILE A 249 11.00 -54.69 -0.97
N THR A 250 11.41 -54.08 -2.06
CA THR A 250 11.49 -54.72 -3.39
C THR A 250 12.92 -54.80 -3.90
N GLY A 251 13.24 -55.85 -4.65
CA GLY A 251 14.51 -55.99 -5.35
C GLY A 251 14.50 -55.25 -6.68
N TYR A 252 15.62 -54.62 -7.04
CA TYR A 252 15.79 -53.92 -8.30
C TYR A 252 17.02 -54.45 -9.05
N MET A 253 16.92 -54.66 -10.36
CA MET A 253 17.97 -55.16 -11.25
C MET A 253 18.47 -56.58 -10.87
N PHE A 254 17.60 -57.46 -10.34
CA PHE A 254 17.95 -58.86 -10.09
C PHE A 254 18.00 -59.65 -11.40
N PRO A 255 18.97 -60.59 -11.55
CA PRO A 255 19.04 -61.48 -12.71
C PRO A 255 17.78 -62.35 -12.87
N TYR A 256 17.54 -62.75 -14.11
CA TYR A 256 16.38 -63.58 -14.39
C TYR A 256 16.38 -64.86 -13.54
N GLY A 257 15.26 -65.21 -12.93
CA GLY A 257 15.09 -66.31 -12.01
C GLY A 257 15.57 -66.12 -10.58
N GLN A 258 16.09 -64.94 -10.23
CA GLN A 258 16.43 -64.58 -8.85
C GLN A 258 15.43 -63.52 -8.28
N GLN A 259 15.04 -63.72 -7.04
CA GLN A 259 14.15 -62.83 -6.34
C GLN A 259 14.69 -62.51 -4.94
N LEU A 260 14.60 -61.24 -4.55
CA LEU A 260 14.94 -60.77 -3.21
C LEU A 260 13.83 -61.19 -2.23
N LYS A 261 14.17 -61.84 -1.13
CA LYS A 261 13.32 -61.95 0.06
C LYS A 261 14.01 -61.31 1.22
N THR A 262 13.29 -60.42 1.93
CA THR A 262 13.78 -59.71 3.11
C THR A 262 13.02 -60.11 4.36
N PHE A 263 13.65 -60.01 5.51
CA PHE A 263 13.10 -60.30 6.82
C PHE A 263 13.37 -59.10 7.76
N PRO A 264 12.35 -58.28 8.02
CA PRO A 264 10.95 -58.34 7.55
C PRO A 264 10.82 -57.99 6.04
N SER A 265 9.70 -58.38 5.43
CA SER A 265 9.36 -58.04 4.03
C SER A 265 8.85 -56.62 3.79
N LYS A 266 8.47 -55.93 4.87
CA LYS A 266 8.06 -54.53 4.89
C LYS A 266 8.84 -53.79 5.95
N ALA A 267 9.15 -52.51 5.68
CA ALA A 267 9.74 -51.60 6.65
C ALA A 267 8.69 -50.55 7.06
N LYS A 268 8.71 -50.19 8.32
CA LYS A 268 7.88 -49.08 8.84
C LYS A 268 8.60 -47.80 8.52
N VAL A 269 7.96 -46.95 7.72
CA VAL A 269 8.42 -45.60 7.41
C VAL A 269 7.58 -44.61 8.24
N THR A 270 8.22 -43.87 9.12
CA THR A 270 7.59 -42.81 9.92
C THR A 270 8.07 -41.47 9.42
N PHE A 271 7.18 -40.54 9.18
CA PHE A 271 7.47 -39.22 8.64
C PHE A 271 6.53 -38.18 9.25
N ARG A 272 6.89 -36.90 9.10
CA ARG A 272 6.04 -35.77 9.43
C ARG A 272 5.44 -35.20 8.18
N ILE A 273 4.16 -34.88 8.25
CA ILE A 273 3.35 -34.33 7.16
C ILE A 273 2.35 -33.33 7.73
N SER A 274 1.88 -32.40 6.90
CA SER A 274 0.80 -31.51 7.29
C SER A 274 -0.50 -32.28 7.57
N LEU A 275 -1.33 -31.75 8.43
CA LEU A 275 -2.61 -32.38 8.75
C LEU A 275 -3.53 -32.46 7.51
N ASP A 276 -3.47 -31.46 6.65
CA ASP A 276 -4.29 -31.40 5.44
C ASP A 276 -3.91 -32.47 4.42
N ASP A 277 -2.61 -32.71 4.23
CA ASP A 277 -2.07 -33.74 3.32
C ASP A 277 -2.11 -35.14 3.91
N PHE A 278 -2.45 -35.32 5.19
CA PHE A 278 -2.38 -36.60 5.89
C PHE A 278 -3.13 -37.73 5.21
N ARG A 279 -4.24 -37.42 4.54
CA ARG A 279 -5.07 -38.42 3.84
C ARG A 279 -4.58 -38.73 2.45
N GLU A 280 -3.88 -37.80 1.81
CA GLU A 280 -3.47 -37.92 0.41
C GLU A 280 -2.26 -38.84 0.23
N VAL A 281 -1.33 -38.85 1.21
CA VAL A 281 -0.10 -39.65 1.12
C VAL A 281 -0.38 -41.10 1.55
N THR A 282 -0.10 -42.01 0.65
CA THR A 282 -0.35 -43.46 0.77
C THR A 282 0.94 -44.28 0.71
N GLU A 283 0.82 -45.63 0.85
CA GLU A 283 1.97 -46.54 0.73
C GLU A 283 2.58 -46.55 -0.71
N GLU A 284 1.79 -46.19 -1.72
CA GLU A 284 2.19 -46.21 -3.14
C GLU A 284 3.13 -45.03 -3.47
N ASP A 285 3.13 -43.98 -2.66
CA ASP A 285 3.98 -42.84 -2.87
C ASP A 285 5.42 -43.03 -2.38
N PHE A 286 5.65 -44.14 -1.67
CA PHE A 286 6.98 -44.49 -1.16
C PHE A 286 7.49 -45.76 -1.83
N LYS A 287 8.79 -45.75 -2.15
CA LYS A 287 9.42 -46.91 -2.72
C LYS A 287 10.77 -47.23 -2.04
N ILE A 288 10.83 -48.42 -1.44
CA ILE A 288 12.08 -48.97 -0.88
C ILE A 288 12.58 -50.03 -1.85
N GLN A 289 13.75 -49.81 -2.42
CA GLN A 289 14.38 -50.77 -3.36
C GLN A 289 15.79 -51.12 -2.93
N VAL A 290 16.09 -52.40 -3.02
CA VAL A 290 17.45 -52.92 -2.81
C VAL A 290 18.02 -53.33 -4.18
N HIS A 291 19.07 -52.68 -4.59
CA HIS A 291 19.73 -52.98 -5.87
C HIS A 291 20.55 -54.27 -5.76
N TYR A 292 20.54 -55.11 -6.78
CA TYR A 292 21.26 -56.39 -6.79
C TYR A 292 22.74 -56.26 -6.43
N THR A 293 23.41 -55.19 -6.81
CA THR A 293 24.82 -54.93 -6.47
C THR A 293 25.10 -54.79 -4.99
N GLN A 294 24.10 -54.41 -4.18
CA GLN A 294 24.22 -54.25 -2.73
C GLN A 294 24.23 -55.59 -1.98
N VAL A 295 23.68 -56.63 -2.64
CA VAL A 295 23.49 -57.94 -2.03
C VAL A 295 24.40 -59.02 -2.67
N ARG A 296 24.85 -58.82 -3.93
CA ARG A 296 25.65 -59.83 -4.70
C ARG A 296 26.94 -60.22 -3.98
N ASP A 297 27.70 -59.25 -3.50
CA ASP A 297 29.02 -59.46 -2.91
C ASP A 297 29.01 -59.24 -1.36
N ASN A 298 27.85 -59.17 -0.78
CA ASN A 298 27.68 -58.91 0.64
C ASN A 298 27.67 -60.20 1.49
N THR A 299 28.72 -60.40 2.25
CA THR A 299 28.90 -61.57 3.11
C THR A 299 28.22 -61.45 4.49
N LEU A 300 27.72 -60.27 4.84
CA LEU A 300 27.10 -60.01 6.16
C LEU A 300 25.63 -60.45 6.25
N GLY A 301 24.98 -60.77 5.11
CA GLY A 301 23.58 -61.18 5.06
C GLY A 301 22.56 -60.09 5.43
N LYS A 302 23.02 -58.85 5.60
CA LYS A 302 22.19 -57.69 5.91
C LYS A 302 22.34 -56.59 4.86
N VAL A 303 21.25 -55.84 4.60
CA VAL A 303 21.26 -54.72 3.66
C VAL A 303 20.59 -53.53 4.29
N SER A 304 21.19 -52.35 4.11
CA SER A 304 20.62 -51.06 4.58
C SER A 304 19.51 -50.60 3.65
N LEU A 305 18.43 -50.12 4.20
CA LEU A 305 17.26 -49.63 3.47
C LEU A 305 17.34 -48.15 3.20
N HIS A 306 17.03 -47.78 1.94
CA HIS A 306 16.91 -46.39 1.51
C HIS A 306 15.64 -46.21 0.70
N LEU A 307 15.00 -45.02 0.87
CA LEU A 307 13.91 -44.62 -0.01
C LEU A 307 14.47 -44.18 -1.36
N VAL A 308 13.89 -44.71 -2.43
CA VAL A 308 14.18 -44.33 -3.81
C VAL A 308 13.19 -43.28 -4.30
N GLU A 309 11.94 -43.40 -3.87
CA GLU A 309 10.88 -42.46 -4.16
C GLU A 309 10.20 -42.07 -2.86
N GLN A 310 9.90 -40.77 -2.72
CA GLN A 310 9.15 -40.18 -1.60
C GLN A 310 8.43 -38.93 -2.02
N PRO A 311 7.28 -38.58 -1.43
CA PRO A 311 6.60 -37.31 -1.67
C PRO A 311 7.45 -36.10 -1.25
N SER A 312 7.29 -34.99 -1.95
CA SER A 312 8.03 -33.73 -1.66
C SER A 312 7.53 -32.97 -0.42
N ASN A 313 6.30 -33.26 0.04
CA ASN A 313 5.62 -32.62 1.17
C ASN A 313 5.81 -33.37 2.50
N VAL A 314 6.73 -34.36 2.58
CA VAL A 314 7.05 -35.06 3.82
C VAL A 314 8.43 -34.67 4.33
N THR A 315 8.58 -34.67 5.69
CA THR A 315 9.84 -34.33 6.38
C THR A 315 10.13 -35.32 7.49
N ASP A 316 11.36 -35.29 8.04
CA ASP A 316 11.78 -36.10 9.18
C ASP A 316 11.49 -37.59 9.03
N ILE A 317 11.94 -38.17 7.90
CA ILE A 317 11.67 -39.57 7.55
C ILE A 317 12.61 -40.50 8.32
N VAL A 318 12.00 -41.47 8.99
CA VAL A 318 12.70 -42.53 9.73
C VAL A 318 12.23 -43.88 9.20
N ILE A 319 13.18 -44.76 8.88
CA ILE A 319 12.92 -46.16 8.38
C ILE A 319 13.29 -47.13 9.50
N GLU A 320 12.34 -48.00 9.88
CA GLU A 320 12.53 -49.03 10.90
C GLU A 320 12.10 -50.41 10.39
N PRO A 321 13.00 -51.42 10.43
CA PRO A 321 14.41 -51.32 10.77
C PRO A 321 15.24 -50.64 9.66
N ALA A 322 16.37 -50.02 10.01
CA ALA A 322 17.27 -49.38 9.03
C ALA A 322 18.02 -50.42 8.19
N GLU A 323 18.18 -51.66 8.69
CA GLU A 323 18.81 -52.79 8.02
C GLU A 323 17.91 -54.01 8.16
N VAL A 324 17.90 -54.84 7.13
CA VAL A 324 17.15 -56.10 7.09
C VAL A 324 18.02 -57.26 6.68
N ASP A 325 17.70 -58.46 7.19
CA ASP A 325 18.26 -59.70 6.70
C ASP A 325 17.62 -60.01 5.34
N TYR A 326 18.42 -60.60 4.43
CA TYR A 326 17.94 -60.95 3.10
C TYR A 326 18.36 -62.34 2.66
N LEU A 327 17.57 -62.89 1.74
CA LEU A 327 17.86 -64.15 1.03
C LEU A 327 17.60 -63.93 -0.47
N ILE A 328 18.45 -64.47 -1.32
CA ILE A 328 18.22 -64.52 -2.78
C ILE A 328 17.60 -65.87 -3.08
N GLU A 329 16.33 -65.93 -3.43
CA GLU A 329 15.61 -67.13 -3.83
C GLU A 329 15.74 -67.34 -5.34
N MET A 330 16.07 -68.57 -5.76
CA MET A 330 16.03 -68.97 -7.14
C MET A 330 14.65 -69.52 -7.49
N ASN A 331 13.88 -68.81 -8.33
CA ASN A 331 12.60 -69.29 -8.84
C ASN A 331 12.84 -70.41 -9.85
N ALA A 332 12.63 -71.63 -9.42
CA ALA A 332 12.75 -72.82 -10.26
C ALA A 332 11.60 -72.98 -11.30
N ARG A 333 10.84 -71.95 -11.63
CA ARG A 333 9.78 -71.96 -12.67
C ARG A 333 10.32 -71.40 -13.98
N GLY A 334 10.99 -72.24 -14.71
CA GLY A 334 11.45 -72.01 -16.09
C GLY A 334 11.71 -73.34 -16.81
N ARG A 335 10.69 -74.18 -16.87
CA ARG A 335 10.57 -75.21 -17.89
C ARG A 335 9.27 -75.04 -18.65
#